data_22753d47c5dd8c05e2de500a493269fd
#
_entry.id   22753d47c5dd8c05e2de500a493269fd
#
_cell.length_a   1.000
_cell.length_b   1.000
_cell.length_c   1.000
_cell.angle_alpha   90.00
_cell.angle_beta   90.00
_cell.angle_gamma   90.00
#
_symmetry.space_group_name_H-M   'P 1'
#
loop_
_entity.id
_entity.type
_entity.pdbx_description
1 polymer ?
#
loop_
_entity_poly.entity_id
_entity_poly.type
_entity_poly.pdbx_seq_one_letter_code
_entity_poly.pdbx_strand_id
1 'polypeptide(L)'
;MIKSEDTQNIEGLKPVVSLFEERWNIFKLNRLAYFSFIFLIFLLVLALLGKVLTRWIVVFDPQLVRLPEKFLPPLTPFTSKIVSVEDAPMFNIYFLGTDELGRDIFARMLEGISISLTVGFVAVSISIFLGIFFGGIAGFYGRLKLGFITIDTIIMRFVDIMLCFPT
;
A
#
# COMPACT_ATOMS: atom_id res chain seq x y z
N MET A 1 -57.55 25.18 -11.86
CA MET A 1 -56.49 25.84 -12.62
C MET A 1 -55.24 25.94 -11.74
N ILE A 2 -54.81 24.79 -11.12
CA ILE A 2 -53.62 24.68 -10.21
C ILE A 2 -52.87 23.41 -10.58
N LYS A 3 -52.49 23.28 -11.84
CA LYS A 3 -51.81 22.04 -12.29
C LYS A 3 -50.64 22.28 -13.26
N SER A 4 -50.27 23.51 -13.54
CA SER A 4 -49.22 23.83 -14.52
C SER A 4 -47.98 24.49 -13.92
N GLU A 5 -48.04 24.95 -12.66
CA GLU A 5 -46.84 25.54 -12.01
C GLU A 5 -45.95 24.54 -11.31
N ASP A 6 -46.50 23.40 -10.84
CA ASP A 6 -45.69 22.35 -10.19
C ASP A 6 -44.80 21.53 -11.13
N THR A 7 -45.17 21.48 -12.43
CA THR A 7 -44.38 20.73 -13.44
C THR A 7 -43.13 21.50 -13.90
N GLN A 8 -43.14 22.84 -13.83
CA GLN A 8 -41.99 23.65 -14.23
C GLN A 8 -40.87 23.66 -13.15
N ASN A 9 -41.23 23.39 -11.88
CA ASN A 9 -40.26 23.35 -10.79
C ASN A 9 -39.45 22.05 -10.74
N ILE A 10 -39.84 21.00 -11.46
CA ILE A 10 -39.16 19.71 -11.47
C ILE A 10 -38.04 19.67 -12.53
N GLU A 11 -38.12 20.50 -13.58
CA GLU A 11 -37.09 20.55 -14.64
C GLU A 11 -35.78 21.27 -14.21
N GLY A 12 -35.79 21.96 -13.07
CA GLY A 12 -34.62 22.63 -12.50
C GLY A 12 -33.81 21.80 -11.49
N LEU A 13 -34.27 20.61 -11.13
CA LEU A 13 -33.52 19.73 -10.24
C LEU A 13 -32.34 19.11 -10.98
N LYS A 14 -31.13 19.58 -10.68
CA LYS A 14 -29.90 18.92 -11.10
C LYS A 14 -30.04 17.43 -10.77
N PRO A 15 -29.66 16.52 -11.70
CA PRO A 15 -29.72 15.09 -11.41
C PRO A 15 -29.00 14.84 -10.10
N VAL A 16 -29.63 14.04 -9.23
CA VAL A 16 -29.04 13.65 -7.94
C VAL A 16 -27.78 12.83 -8.26
N VAL A 17 -26.67 13.53 -8.43
CA VAL A 17 -25.37 12.91 -8.64
C VAL A 17 -25.05 12.19 -7.34
N SER A 18 -24.69 10.91 -7.44
CA SER A 18 -24.27 10.15 -6.29
C SER A 18 -23.13 10.90 -5.57
N LEU A 19 -23.17 10.98 -4.26
CA LEU A 19 -22.12 11.62 -3.44
C LEU A 19 -20.71 11.06 -3.78
N PHE A 20 -20.66 9.82 -4.22
CA PHE A 20 -19.43 9.19 -4.66
C PHE A 20 -18.94 9.76 -6.00
N GLU A 21 -19.82 9.98 -6.97
CA GLU A 21 -19.47 10.56 -8.28
C GLU A 21 -19.00 12.00 -8.15
N GLU A 22 -19.65 12.78 -7.31
CA GLU A 22 -19.24 14.15 -7.03
C GLU A 22 -17.85 14.22 -6.41
N ARG A 23 -17.59 13.42 -5.37
CA ARG A 23 -16.27 13.32 -4.72
C ARG A 23 -15.21 12.81 -5.66
N TRP A 24 -15.54 11.83 -6.50
CA TRP A 24 -14.63 11.29 -7.50
C TRP A 24 -14.26 12.31 -8.57
N ASN A 25 -15.21 13.14 -9.00
CA ASN A 25 -14.95 14.22 -9.95
C ASN A 25 -14.08 15.31 -9.34
N ILE A 26 -14.32 15.70 -8.08
CA ILE A 26 -13.46 16.65 -7.34
C ILE A 26 -12.04 16.10 -7.20
N PHE A 27 -11.89 14.82 -6.89
CA PHE A 27 -10.59 14.15 -6.79
C PHE A 27 -9.82 14.19 -8.13
N LYS A 28 -10.48 13.93 -9.25
CA LYS A 28 -9.87 14.00 -10.59
C LYS A 28 -9.43 15.40 -10.99
N LEU A 29 -10.07 16.43 -10.48
CA LEU A 29 -9.69 17.84 -10.73
C LEU A 29 -8.34 18.18 -10.11
N ASN A 30 -7.96 17.52 -9.01
CA ASN A 30 -6.65 17.68 -8.42
C ASN A 30 -5.64 16.77 -9.13
N ARG A 31 -4.91 17.33 -10.10
CA ARG A 31 -3.93 16.60 -10.93
C ARG A 31 -2.87 15.89 -10.10
N LEU A 32 -2.41 16.52 -9.00
CA LEU A 32 -1.39 15.93 -8.13
C LEU A 32 -1.93 14.70 -7.39
N ALA A 33 -3.13 14.78 -6.83
CA ALA A 33 -3.77 13.67 -6.15
C ALA A 33 -4.05 12.50 -7.09
N TYR A 34 -4.53 12.79 -8.31
CA TYR A 34 -4.78 11.79 -9.34
C TYR A 34 -3.50 11.05 -9.77
N PHE A 35 -2.41 11.82 -9.98
CA PHE A 35 -1.11 11.24 -10.36
C PHE A 35 -0.53 10.36 -9.24
N SER A 36 -0.61 10.82 -7.98
CA SER A 36 -0.18 10.05 -6.81
C SER A 36 -0.98 8.76 -6.65
N PHE A 37 -2.28 8.80 -6.91
CA PHE A 37 -3.14 7.62 -6.87
C PHE A 37 -2.76 6.59 -7.93
N ILE A 38 -2.52 7.03 -9.18
CA ILE A 38 -2.04 6.13 -10.25
C ILE A 38 -0.69 5.52 -9.87
N PHE A 39 0.22 6.33 -9.32
CA PHE A 39 1.53 5.85 -8.89
C PHE A 39 1.43 4.79 -7.78
N LEU A 40 0.53 4.98 -6.80
CA LEU A 40 0.27 3.97 -5.77
C LEU A 40 -0.31 2.68 -6.34
N ILE A 41 -1.25 2.78 -7.28
CA ILE A 41 -1.78 1.59 -7.97
C ILE A 41 -0.67 0.88 -8.75
N PHE A 42 0.18 1.62 -9.44
CA PHE A 42 1.32 1.05 -10.16
C PHE A 42 2.25 0.28 -9.22
N LEU A 43 2.61 0.86 -8.06
CA LEU A 43 3.42 0.17 -7.05
C LEU A 43 2.73 -1.08 -6.50
N LEU A 44 1.42 -1.03 -6.26
CA LEU A 44 0.65 -2.17 -5.79
C LEU A 44 0.65 -3.31 -6.83
N VAL A 45 0.42 -2.98 -8.10
CA VAL A 45 0.45 -3.94 -9.21
C VAL A 45 1.85 -4.55 -9.34
N LEU A 46 2.90 -3.73 -9.23
CA LEU A 46 4.28 -4.18 -9.28
C LEU A 46 4.62 -5.15 -8.14
N ALA A 47 4.14 -4.85 -6.92
CA ALA A 47 4.30 -5.72 -5.75
C ALA A 47 3.57 -7.06 -5.91
N LEU A 48 2.34 -7.04 -6.43
CA LEU A 48 1.57 -8.26 -6.70
C LEU A 48 2.20 -9.10 -7.79
N LEU A 49 2.64 -8.47 -8.88
CA LEU A 49 3.35 -9.15 -9.96
C LEU A 49 4.65 -9.76 -9.44
N GLY A 50 5.45 -9.01 -8.67
CA GLY A 50 6.67 -9.52 -8.04
C GLY A 50 6.40 -10.76 -7.21
N LYS A 51 5.37 -10.72 -6.34
CA LYS A 51 5.00 -11.86 -5.49
C LYS A 51 4.50 -13.07 -6.27
N VAL A 52 3.76 -12.85 -7.36
CA VAL A 52 3.31 -13.93 -8.25
C VAL A 52 4.49 -14.55 -8.99
N LEU A 53 5.36 -13.73 -9.55
CA LEU A 53 6.56 -14.18 -10.28
C LEU A 53 7.51 -14.97 -9.37
N THR A 54 7.78 -14.49 -8.17
CA THR A 54 8.68 -15.18 -7.23
C THR A 54 8.09 -16.45 -6.64
N ARG A 55 6.75 -16.56 -6.53
CA ARG A 55 6.09 -17.72 -5.93
C ARG A 55 5.77 -18.84 -6.94
N TRP A 56 5.46 -18.47 -8.18
CA TRP A 56 4.99 -19.42 -9.20
C TRP A 56 6.04 -19.78 -10.24
N ILE A 57 7.03 -18.92 -10.43
CA ILE A 57 8.11 -19.13 -11.38
C ILE A 57 9.39 -19.35 -10.55
N VAL A 58 9.73 -20.61 -10.31
CA VAL A 58 10.91 -21.06 -9.52
C VAL A 58 12.22 -20.43 -10.03
N VAL A 59 12.25 -20.05 -11.30
CA VAL A 59 13.36 -19.40 -12.00
C VAL A 59 13.70 -17.98 -11.48
N PHE A 60 12.82 -17.41 -10.62
CA PHE A 60 12.96 -16.02 -10.15
C PHE A 60 13.09 -15.94 -8.63
N ASP A 61 13.89 -16.81 -8.03
CA ASP A 61 14.13 -16.78 -6.58
C ASP A 61 15.07 -15.62 -6.22
N PRO A 62 14.59 -14.59 -5.49
CA PRO A 62 15.39 -13.43 -5.09
C PRO A 62 16.47 -13.77 -4.06
N GLN A 63 16.41 -14.94 -3.42
CA GLN A 63 17.34 -15.37 -2.38
C GLN A 63 18.39 -16.33 -2.87
N LEU A 64 18.28 -16.80 -4.12
CA LEU A 64 19.20 -17.77 -4.68
C LEU A 64 20.61 -17.18 -4.81
N VAL A 65 21.58 -17.80 -4.10
CA VAL A 65 22.98 -17.38 -4.06
C VAL A 65 23.77 -18.03 -5.19
N ARG A 66 24.43 -17.21 -6.02
CA ARG A 66 25.24 -17.64 -7.16
C ARG A 66 26.63 -17.06 -7.06
N LEU A 67 27.46 -17.64 -6.21
CA LEU A 67 28.81 -17.14 -5.95
C LEU A 67 29.69 -16.90 -7.19
N PRO A 68 29.59 -17.67 -8.29
CA PRO A 68 30.37 -17.41 -9.51
C PRO A 68 29.93 -16.14 -10.26
N GLU A 69 28.72 -15.64 -9.98
CA GLU A 69 28.09 -14.51 -10.70
C GLU A 69 28.04 -13.23 -9.85
N LYS A 70 29.08 -13.03 -9.01
CA LYS A 70 29.18 -11.84 -8.16
C LYS A 70 29.43 -10.57 -8.97
N PHE A 71 28.80 -9.46 -8.55
CA PHE A 71 29.07 -8.13 -9.09
C PHE A 71 28.94 -8.01 -10.61
N LEU A 72 28.06 -8.78 -11.24
CA LEU A 72 27.81 -8.62 -12.65
C LEU A 72 27.13 -7.27 -12.91
N PRO A 73 27.54 -6.54 -13.96
CA PRO A 73 26.94 -5.28 -14.31
C PRO A 73 25.49 -5.42 -14.81
N PRO A 74 24.68 -4.35 -14.78
CA PRO A 74 23.34 -4.35 -15.34
C PRO A 74 23.31 -4.81 -16.79
N LEU A 75 22.21 -5.45 -17.19
CA LEU A 75 21.96 -5.98 -18.53
C LEU A 75 22.93 -7.10 -18.97
N THR A 76 23.63 -7.76 -18.05
CA THR A 76 24.48 -8.90 -18.35
C THR A 76 23.61 -10.10 -18.69
N PRO A 77 23.87 -10.78 -19.84
CA PRO A 77 23.18 -12.01 -20.19
C PRO A 77 23.59 -13.16 -19.25
N PHE A 78 22.63 -13.96 -18.87
CA PHE A 78 22.86 -15.19 -18.11
C PHE A 78 23.64 -16.20 -18.96
N THR A 79 24.66 -16.80 -18.37
CA THR A 79 25.47 -17.82 -19.04
C THR A 79 25.30 -19.16 -18.36
N SER A 80 24.60 -20.07 -19.00
CA SER A 80 24.31 -21.44 -18.48
C SER A 80 25.50 -22.35 -18.24
N LYS A 81 26.72 -21.87 -18.48
CA LYS A 81 27.95 -22.68 -18.32
C LYS A 81 28.27 -23.01 -16.86
N ILE A 82 27.76 -22.25 -15.91
CA ILE A 82 28.15 -22.32 -14.49
C ILE A 82 26.97 -22.66 -13.58
N VAL A 83 25.73 -22.33 -14.03
CA VAL A 83 24.51 -22.46 -13.23
C VAL A 83 23.44 -23.21 -14.03
N SER A 84 22.62 -24.00 -13.35
CA SER A 84 21.52 -24.75 -13.96
C SER A 84 20.54 -23.83 -14.70
N VAL A 85 20.03 -24.26 -15.85
CA VAL A 85 19.06 -23.51 -16.64
C VAL A 85 17.76 -23.26 -15.84
N GLU A 86 17.47 -24.14 -14.88
CA GLU A 86 16.31 -24.00 -13.98
C GLU A 86 16.39 -22.77 -13.06
N ASP A 87 17.59 -22.24 -12.84
CA ASP A 87 17.86 -21.10 -11.97
C ASP A 87 18.13 -19.80 -12.75
N ALA A 88 17.80 -19.76 -14.03
CA ALA A 88 18.04 -18.61 -14.88
C ALA A 88 17.21 -17.38 -14.44
N PRO A 89 17.77 -16.14 -14.54
CA PRO A 89 17.01 -14.92 -14.27
C PRO A 89 15.91 -14.70 -15.31
N MET A 90 14.97 -13.82 -14.99
CA MET A 90 13.87 -13.45 -15.89
C MET A 90 14.44 -12.98 -17.25
N PHE A 91 13.95 -13.57 -18.35
CA PHE A 91 14.44 -13.32 -19.72
C PHE A 91 15.94 -13.64 -19.96
N ASN A 92 16.56 -14.46 -19.12
CA ASN A 92 18.00 -14.78 -19.21
C ASN A 92 18.92 -13.54 -19.17
N ILE A 93 18.50 -12.48 -18.48
CA ILE A 93 19.27 -11.23 -18.36
C ILE A 93 19.15 -10.72 -16.94
N TYR A 94 20.26 -10.33 -16.32
CA TYR A 94 20.29 -9.60 -15.06
C TYR A 94 20.02 -8.11 -15.30
N PHE A 95 18.77 -7.65 -15.17
CA PHE A 95 18.37 -6.27 -15.47
C PHE A 95 19.17 -5.24 -14.67
N LEU A 96 19.36 -5.44 -13.39
CA LEU A 96 20.11 -4.55 -12.49
C LEU A 96 21.46 -5.16 -12.03
N GLY A 97 21.85 -6.27 -12.64
CA GLY A 97 23.06 -6.98 -12.23
C GLY A 97 22.86 -7.81 -10.96
N THR A 98 24.00 -8.23 -10.37
CA THR A 98 24.03 -9.10 -9.19
C THR A 98 24.77 -8.46 -8.02
N ASP A 99 24.42 -8.86 -6.80
CA ASP A 99 25.06 -8.39 -5.58
C ASP A 99 26.37 -9.16 -5.24
N GLU A 100 26.91 -8.91 -4.05
CA GLU A 100 28.12 -9.59 -3.52
C GLU A 100 27.96 -11.11 -3.34
N LEU A 101 26.74 -11.60 -3.29
CA LEU A 101 26.42 -13.03 -3.21
C LEU A 101 25.97 -13.62 -4.55
N GLY A 102 26.00 -12.83 -5.63
CA GLY A 102 25.53 -13.24 -6.95
C GLY A 102 24.01 -13.33 -7.08
N ARG A 103 23.25 -12.71 -6.16
CA ARG A 103 21.79 -12.70 -6.22
C ARG A 103 21.30 -11.62 -7.17
N ASP A 104 20.21 -11.87 -7.86
CA ASP A 104 19.59 -10.90 -8.78
C ASP A 104 19.02 -9.69 -8.00
N ILE A 105 19.57 -8.50 -8.26
CA ILE A 105 19.15 -7.26 -7.60
C ILE A 105 17.72 -6.90 -7.99
N PHE A 106 17.32 -7.13 -9.25
CA PHE A 106 15.95 -6.81 -9.70
C PHE A 106 14.90 -7.67 -9.00
N ALA A 107 15.15 -8.98 -8.87
CA ALA A 107 14.30 -9.91 -8.12
C ALA A 107 14.13 -9.46 -6.65
N ARG A 108 15.24 -9.10 -6.01
CA ARG A 108 15.23 -8.61 -4.62
C ARG A 108 14.51 -7.29 -4.45
N MET A 109 14.60 -6.37 -5.41
CA MET A 109 13.84 -5.13 -5.36
C MET A 109 12.34 -5.38 -5.45
N LEU A 110 11.88 -6.29 -6.32
CA LEU A 110 10.47 -6.66 -6.42
C LEU A 110 9.94 -7.30 -5.13
N GLU A 111 10.73 -8.19 -4.51
CA GLU A 111 10.40 -8.76 -3.20
C GLU A 111 10.35 -7.68 -2.12
N GLY A 112 11.34 -6.78 -2.08
CA GLY A 112 11.39 -5.66 -1.14
C GLY A 112 10.19 -4.72 -1.22
N ILE A 113 9.72 -4.40 -2.43
CA ILE A 113 8.49 -3.61 -2.64
C ILE A 113 7.28 -4.32 -2.02
N SER A 114 7.14 -5.62 -2.24
CA SER A 114 6.04 -6.42 -1.70
C SER A 114 6.06 -6.45 -0.16
N ILE A 115 7.24 -6.64 0.44
CA ILE A 115 7.42 -6.65 1.90
C ILE A 115 7.09 -5.27 2.48
N SER A 116 7.64 -4.19 1.92
CA SER A 116 7.40 -2.81 2.38
C SER A 116 5.92 -2.43 2.33
N LEU A 117 5.22 -2.74 1.24
CA LEU A 117 3.80 -2.47 1.13
C LEU A 117 2.97 -3.31 2.12
N THR A 118 3.34 -4.57 2.34
CA THR A 118 2.65 -5.43 3.29
C THR A 118 2.80 -4.90 4.71
N VAL A 119 4.02 -4.54 5.12
CA VAL A 119 4.29 -3.98 6.46
C VAL A 119 3.55 -2.65 6.64
N GLY A 120 3.61 -1.75 5.64
CA GLY A 120 2.90 -0.48 5.69
C GLY A 120 1.39 -0.65 5.80
N PHE A 121 0.81 -1.54 4.99
CA PHE A 121 -0.63 -1.81 5.02
C PHE A 121 -1.08 -2.40 6.37
N VAL A 122 -0.36 -3.38 6.91
CA VAL A 122 -0.67 -3.99 8.21
C VAL A 122 -0.56 -2.97 9.33
N ALA A 123 0.53 -2.18 9.37
CA ALA A 123 0.74 -1.17 10.40
C ALA A 123 -0.37 -0.11 10.39
N VAL A 124 -0.73 0.42 9.21
CA VAL A 124 -1.81 1.41 9.07
C VAL A 124 -3.16 0.81 9.45
N SER A 125 -3.45 -0.43 9.04
CA SER A 125 -4.70 -1.10 9.39
C SER A 125 -4.86 -1.26 10.91
N ILE A 126 -3.81 -1.70 11.60
CA ILE A 126 -3.80 -1.80 13.07
C ILE A 126 -4.00 -0.43 13.71
N SER A 127 -3.28 0.59 13.24
CA SER A 127 -3.38 1.97 13.77
C SER A 127 -4.79 2.54 13.61
N ILE A 128 -5.41 2.37 12.44
CA ILE A 128 -6.78 2.82 12.18
C ILE A 128 -7.77 2.06 13.08
N PHE A 129 -7.63 0.76 13.19
CA PHE A 129 -8.51 -0.05 14.02
C PHE A 129 -8.44 0.38 15.49
N LEU A 130 -7.24 0.52 16.04
CA LEU A 130 -7.03 0.98 17.41
C LEU A 130 -7.51 2.43 17.61
N GLY A 131 -7.23 3.31 16.65
CA GLY A 131 -7.68 4.70 16.69
C GLY A 131 -9.20 4.85 16.72
N ILE A 132 -9.90 4.13 15.84
CA ILE A 132 -11.37 4.12 15.81
C ILE A 132 -11.93 3.49 17.08
N PHE A 133 -11.36 2.40 17.55
CA PHE A 133 -11.83 1.69 18.74
C PHE A 133 -11.69 2.54 20.00
N PHE A 134 -10.50 3.03 20.31
CA PHE A 134 -10.27 3.86 21.49
C PHE A 134 -10.90 5.26 21.37
N GLY A 135 -10.83 5.86 20.18
CA GLY A 135 -11.48 7.15 19.91
C GLY A 135 -13.00 7.07 20.01
N GLY A 136 -13.59 5.96 19.53
CA GLY A 136 -15.03 5.71 19.68
C GLY A 136 -15.45 5.54 21.14
N ILE A 137 -14.67 4.79 21.94
CA ILE A 137 -14.92 4.64 23.38
C ILE A 137 -14.78 5.98 24.10
N ALA A 138 -13.72 6.73 23.85
CA ALA A 138 -13.52 8.04 24.43
C ALA A 138 -14.62 9.04 24.06
N GLY A 139 -15.07 9.04 22.78
CA GLY A 139 -16.14 9.93 22.33
C GLY A 139 -17.51 9.59 22.88
N PHE A 140 -17.85 8.29 22.96
CA PHE A 140 -19.17 7.86 23.41
C PHE A 140 -19.28 7.77 24.95
N TYR A 141 -18.27 7.22 25.60
CA TYR A 141 -18.28 6.96 27.05
C TYR A 141 -17.39 7.96 27.82
N GLY A 142 -16.75 8.93 27.17
CA GLY A 142 -15.79 9.81 27.78
C GLY A 142 -16.31 10.61 28.97
N ARG A 143 -17.61 10.91 29.01
CA ARG A 143 -18.27 11.63 30.11
C ARG A 143 -18.62 10.74 31.32
N LEU A 144 -18.55 9.41 31.18
CA LEU A 144 -18.80 8.51 32.29
C LEU A 144 -17.67 8.61 33.30
N LYS A 145 -18.05 8.87 34.57
CA LYS A 145 -17.12 8.96 35.70
C LYS A 145 -16.96 7.60 36.33
N LEU A 146 -15.73 7.09 36.36
CA LEU A 146 -15.32 5.96 37.21
C LEU A 146 -14.76 6.57 38.51
N GLY A 147 -15.60 6.97 39.46
CA GLY A 147 -15.19 7.70 40.64
C GLY A 147 -14.75 9.13 40.31
N PHE A 148 -13.47 9.47 40.60
CA PHE A 148 -12.91 10.78 40.35
C PHE A 148 -12.29 10.97 38.96
N ILE A 149 -12.20 9.92 38.13
CA ILE A 149 -11.55 9.91 36.82
C ILE A 149 -12.56 9.58 35.74
N THR A 150 -12.47 10.25 34.58
CA THR A 150 -13.29 9.94 33.42
C THR A 150 -12.60 8.93 32.51
N ILE A 151 -13.38 8.15 31.74
CA ILE A 151 -12.82 7.18 30.77
C ILE A 151 -11.90 7.88 29.76
N ASP A 152 -12.30 9.06 29.29
CA ASP A 152 -11.50 9.89 28.41
C ASP A 152 -10.11 10.21 29.03
N THR A 153 -10.06 10.60 30.31
CA THR A 153 -8.80 10.88 31.00
C THR A 153 -7.88 9.66 31.03
N ILE A 154 -8.42 8.46 31.22
CA ILE A 154 -7.62 7.22 31.25
C ILE A 154 -7.01 6.96 29.87
N ILE A 155 -7.83 7.05 28.81
CA ILE A 155 -7.38 6.83 27.45
C ILE A 155 -6.32 7.85 27.06
N MET A 156 -6.54 9.14 27.36
CA MET A 156 -5.58 10.20 27.05
C MET A 156 -4.26 10.01 27.81
N ARG A 157 -4.28 9.59 29.07
CA ARG A 157 -3.05 9.28 29.82
C ARG A 157 -2.28 8.11 29.21
N PHE A 158 -3.00 7.08 28.73
CA PHE A 158 -2.36 5.97 28.04
C PHE A 158 -1.68 6.43 26.73
N VAL A 159 -2.35 7.29 25.96
CA VAL A 159 -1.78 7.89 24.74
C VAL A 159 -0.56 8.74 25.06
N ASP A 160 -0.62 9.57 26.10
CA ASP A 160 0.50 10.40 26.55
C ASP A 160 1.74 9.53 26.89
N ILE A 161 1.54 8.41 27.59
CA ILE A 161 2.62 7.47 27.91
C ILE A 161 3.22 6.89 26.62
N MET A 162 2.39 6.48 25.65
CA MET A 162 2.88 5.96 24.38
C MET A 162 3.68 7.00 23.60
N LEU A 163 3.27 8.27 23.62
CA LEU A 163 3.98 9.37 22.94
C LEU A 163 5.32 9.74 23.63
N CYS A 164 5.53 9.35 24.89
CA CYS A 164 6.81 9.56 25.59
C CYS A 164 7.92 8.62 25.10
N PHE A 165 7.58 7.51 24.41
CA PHE A 165 8.61 6.63 23.84
C PHE A 165 9.14 7.25 22.55
N PRO A 166 10.46 7.51 22.45
CA PRO A 166 11.06 7.99 21.20
C PRO A 166 10.98 6.90 20.13
N THR A 167 10.43 7.24 18.97
CA THR A 167 10.37 6.38 17.79
C THR A 167 11.64 6.52 16.95
#